data_4cb7215437d620acc07f5bb2d1cb2404
#
_entry.id   4cb7215437d620acc07f5bb2d1cb2404
#
_cell.length_a   1.000
_cell.length_b   1.000
_cell.length_c   1.000
_cell.angle_alpha   90.00
_cell.angle_beta   90.00
_cell.angle_gamma   90.00
#
_symmetry.space_group_name_H-M   'P 1'
#
loop_
_entity.id
_entity.type
_entity.pdbx_description
1 polymer ?
#
loop_
_entity_poly.entity_id
_entity_poly.type
_entity_poly.pdbx_seq_one_letter_code
_entity_poly.pdbx_strand_id
1 'polypeptide(L)'
;MLKLKDCLSLSLSLLTVVGVTAFAVEELRAQEQVSIINKTIINAEIADIRYREQLQCMSLNIYHEARSDSTLGQEAVGMVVMNRVFDKRYPDTVCDVVYQAHVNGNGNPIRNKCQFSWYCDGKSDKPLDTVRYEEAQRTATWVMDNYGEERDITSGAIMYHASYVNPYWAKAYSKTSRIESHIFYK
;
A
#
# COMPACT_ATOMS: atom_id res chain seq x y z
N MET A 1 53.81 2.11 -58.05
CA MET A 1 54.35 2.60 -56.75
C MET A 1 53.30 3.50 -56.11
N LEU A 2 52.50 2.98 -55.23
CA LEU A 2 51.59 3.81 -54.39
C LEU A 2 52.48 4.74 -53.54
N LYS A 3 52.24 6.03 -53.64
CA LYS A 3 53.05 7.01 -52.94
C LYS A 3 52.79 6.93 -51.45
N LEU A 4 53.82 6.90 -50.63
CA LEU A 4 53.78 6.82 -49.15
C LEU A 4 52.79 7.83 -48.50
N LYS A 5 52.49 8.93 -49.17
CA LYS A 5 51.51 9.96 -48.78
C LYS A 5 50.06 9.46 -48.75
N ASP A 6 49.68 8.54 -49.63
CA ASP A 6 48.31 7.99 -49.70
C ASP A 6 48.05 6.97 -48.60
N CYS A 7 49.08 6.26 -48.16
CA CYS A 7 48.95 5.35 -47.00
C CYS A 7 48.81 6.09 -45.66
N LEU A 8 49.49 7.24 -45.48
CA LEU A 8 49.38 8.04 -44.26
C LEU A 8 48.01 8.73 -44.16
N SER A 9 47.44 9.20 -45.28
CA SER A 9 46.14 9.83 -45.27
C SER A 9 44.98 8.85 -44.98
N LEU A 10 45.09 7.63 -45.52
CA LEU A 10 44.12 6.54 -45.23
C LEU A 10 44.18 6.08 -43.77
N SER A 11 45.34 5.98 -43.14
CA SER A 11 45.47 5.59 -41.74
C SER A 11 44.96 6.70 -40.80
N LEU A 12 45.19 7.96 -41.10
CA LEU A 12 44.71 9.06 -40.30
C LEU A 12 43.16 9.19 -40.34
N SER A 13 42.57 9.02 -41.53
CA SER A 13 41.10 9.04 -41.71
C SER A 13 40.42 7.85 -41.02
N LEU A 14 41.04 6.68 -41.01
CA LEU A 14 40.51 5.50 -40.31
C LEU A 14 40.50 5.69 -38.78
N LEU A 15 41.58 6.29 -38.24
CA LEU A 15 41.69 6.55 -36.79
C LEU A 15 40.66 7.59 -36.33
N THR A 16 40.38 8.61 -37.13
CA THR A 16 39.35 9.62 -36.81
C THR A 16 37.93 9.04 -36.84
N VAL A 17 37.61 8.18 -37.81
CA VAL A 17 36.31 7.52 -37.90
C VAL A 17 36.09 6.57 -36.72
N VAL A 18 37.09 5.77 -36.34
CA VAL A 18 36.99 4.87 -35.18
C VAL A 18 36.82 5.65 -33.87
N GLY A 19 37.54 6.76 -33.70
CA GLY A 19 37.41 7.64 -32.54
C GLY A 19 36.00 8.26 -32.41
N VAL A 20 35.44 8.75 -33.50
CA VAL A 20 34.08 9.34 -33.51
C VAL A 20 33.02 8.29 -33.22
N THR A 21 33.15 7.08 -33.76
CA THR A 21 32.18 6.01 -33.48
C THR A 21 32.26 5.50 -32.03
N ALA A 22 33.44 5.41 -31.46
CA ALA A 22 33.62 5.05 -30.05
C ALA A 22 32.99 6.08 -29.11
N PHE A 23 33.20 7.36 -29.37
CA PHE A 23 32.59 8.46 -28.61
C PHE A 23 31.07 8.46 -28.71
N ALA A 24 30.49 8.27 -29.89
CA ALA A 24 29.07 8.20 -30.10
C ALA A 24 28.42 7.01 -29.36
N VAL A 25 29.10 5.86 -29.32
CA VAL A 25 28.62 4.69 -28.57
C VAL A 25 28.64 4.96 -27.05
N GLU A 26 29.67 5.65 -26.56
CA GLU A 26 29.77 5.96 -25.14
C GLU A 26 28.69 6.97 -24.72
N GLU A 27 28.40 7.96 -25.55
CA GLU A 27 27.31 8.93 -25.32
C GLU A 27 25.93 8.26 -25.33
N LEU A 28 25.66 7.34 -26.25
CA LEU A 28 24.42 6.56 -26.28
C LEU A 28 24.27 5.69 -25.01
N ARG A 29 25.33 5.06 -24.55
CA ARG A 29 25.31 4.31 -23.28
C ARG A 29 25.03 5.19 -22.08
N ALA A 30 25.63 6.38 -22.03
CA ALA A 30 25.36 7.35 -20.97
C ALA A 30 23.90 7.80 -20.96
N GLN A 31 23.31 8.07 -22.12
CA GLN A 31 21.88 8.43 -22.26
C GLN A 31 20.97 7.29 -21.83
N GLU A 32 21.29 6.05 -22.19
CA GLU A 32 20.57 4.86 -21.75
C GLU A 32 20.61 4.70 -20.23
N GLN A 33 21.77 4.87 -19.59
CA GLN A 33 21.92 4.81 -18.14
C GLN A 33 21.09 5.90 -17.43
N VAL A 34 21.10 7.12 -17.92
CA VAL A 34 20.27 8.22 -17.39
C VAL A 34 18.78 7.89 -17.50
N SER A 35 18.35 7.31 -18.61
CA SER A 35 16.96 6.88 -18.83
C SER A 35 16.54 5.80 -17.82
N ILE A 36 17.39 4.80 -17.58
CA ILE A 36 17.13 3.73 -16.60
C ILE A 36 17.04 4.31 -15.18
N ILE A 37 17.96 5.18 -14.80
CA ILE A 37 17.96 5.82 -13.49
C ILE A 37 16.68 6.65 -13.30
N ASN A 38 16.29 7.47 -14.25
CA ASN A 38 15.09 8.28 -14.19
C ASN A 38 13.83 7.40 -14.03
N LYS A 39 13.73 6.31 -14.79
CA LYS A 39 12.62 5.36 -14.67
C LYS A 39 12.56 4.72 -13.29
N THR A 40 13.71 4.38 -12.71
CA THR A 40 13.81 3.79 -11.37
C THR A 40 13.34 4.79 -10.30
N ILE A 41 13.77 6.04 -10.39
CA ILE A 41 13.36 7.12 -9.47
C ILE A 41 11.84 7.33 -9.54
N ILE A 42 11.28 7.46 -10.75
CA ILE A 42 9.84 7.65 -10.95
C ILE A 42 9.04 6.47 -10.37
N ASN A 43 9.49 5.24 -10.58
CA ASN A 43 8.82 4.06 -10.03
C ASN A 43 8.86 4.03 -8.49
N ALA A 44 9.98 4.45 -7.88
CA ALA A 44 10.12 4.54 -6.43
C ALA A 44 9.18 5.62 -5.85
N GLU A 45 9.08 6.78 -6.51
CA GLU A 45 8.16 7.86 -6.10
C GLU A 45 6.69 7.42 -6.20
N ILE A 46 6.32 6.72 -7.28
CA ILE A 46 4.96 6.18 -7.44
C ILE A 46 4.65 5.15 -6.34
N ALA A 47 5.60 4.27 -5.99
CA ALA A 47 5.45 3.30 -4.93
C ALA A 47 5.25 3.97 -3.55
N ASP A 48 6.02 5.01 -3.26
CA ASP A 48 5.91 5.79 -2.03
C ASP A 48 4.56 6.53 -1.92
N ILE A 49 4.08 7.13 -3.01
CA ILE A 49 2.75 7.76 -3.05
C ILE A 49 1.66 6.73 -2.78
N ARG A 50 1.69 5.57 -3.42
CA ARG A 50 0.72 4.49 -3.20
C ARG A 50 0.76 3.98 -1.76
N TYR A 51 1.95 3.77 -1.21
CA TYR A 51 2.10 3.35 0.19
C TYR A 51 1.45 4.37 1.14
N ARG A 52 1.69 5.66 0.96
CA ARG A 52 1.10 6.72 1.79
C ARG A 52 -0.42 6.78 1.69
N GLU A 53 -1.00 6.56 0.51
CA GLU A 53 -2.45 6.46 0.32
C GLU A 53 -3.02 5.27 1.11
N GLN A 54 -2.42 4.09 1.00
CA GLN A 54 -2.84 2.90 1.73
C GLN A 54 -2.70 3.09 3.25
N LEU A 55 -1.60 3.71 3.69
CA LEU A 55 -1.37 4.05 5.09
C LEU A 55 -2.43 5.01 5.64
N GLN A 56 -2.84 5.99 4.86
CA GLN A 56 -3.92 6.90 5.25
C GLN A 56 -5.24 6.17 5.46
N CYS A 57 -5.62 5.26 4.55
CA CYS A 57 -6.82 4.45 4.68
C CYS A 57 -6.78 3.56 5.94
N MET A 58 -5.65 2.89 6.20
CA MET A 58 -5.45 2.09 7.40
C MET A 58 -5.56 2.93 8.67
N SER A 59 -4.92 4.10 8.69
CA SER A 59 -4.91 5.01 9.83
C SER A 59 -6.32 5.51 10.17
N LEU A 60 -7.10 5.88 9.14
CA LEU A 60 -8.50 6.29 9.33
C LEU A 60 -9.34 5.15 9.89
N ASN A 61 -9.16 3.94 9.37
CA ASN A 61 -9.91 2.79 9.85
C ASN A 61 -9.58 2.49 11.33
N ILE A 62 -8.31 2.42 11.71
CA ILE A 62 -7.88 2.20 13.10
C ILE A 62 -8.42 3.33 13.99
N TYR A 63 -8.33 4.58 13.57
CA TYR A 63 -8.85 5.70 14.33
C TYR A 63 -10.36 5.57 14.61
N HIS A 64 -11.16 5.30 13.59
CA HIS A 64 -12.61 5.23 13.76
C HIS A 64 -13.07 3.99 14.53
N GLU A 65 -12.41 2.87 14.33
CA GLU A 65 -12.81 1.59 14.93
C GLU A 65 -12.21 1.35 16.33
N ALA A 66 -10.99 1.85 16.60
CA ALA A 66 -10.23 1.44 17.78
C ALA A 66 -9.46 2.58 18.49
N ARG A 67 -9.79 3.87 18.27
CA ARG A 67 -9.07 4.97 18.93
C ARG A 67 -9.14 4.98 20.45
N SER A 68 -10.09 4.27 21.04
CA SER A 68 -10.26 4.16 22.49
C SER A 68 -9.59 2.92 23.08
N ASP A 69 -9.15 2.00 22.24
CA ASP A 69 -8.44 0.79 22.63
C ASP A 69 -6.95 1.08 22.83
N SER A 70 -6.23 0.16 23.47
CA SER A 70 -4.77 0.21 23.53
C SER A 70 -4.15 -0.07 22.15
N THR A 71 -2.83 0.08 22.03
CA THR A 71 -2.08 -0.27 20.82
C THR A 71 -2.39 -1.70 20.36
N LEU A 72 -2.52 -2.65 21.29
CA LEU A 72 -2.85 -4.05 20.95
C LEU A 72 -4.23 -4.19 20.28
N GLY A 73 -5.24 -3.46 20.75
CA GLY A 73 -6.57 -3.46 20.14
C GLY A 73 -6.56 -2.80 18.76
N GLN A 74 -5.80 -1.71 18.61
CA GLN A 74 -5.58 -1.04 17.32
C GLN A 74 -4.86 -1.94 16.31
N GLU A 75 -3.81 -2.64 16.74
CA GLU A 75 -3.08 -3.64 15.92
C GLU A 75 -4.02 -4.75 15.46
N ALA A 76 -4.86 -5.29 16.35
CA ALA A 76 -5.82 -6.34 16.01
C ALA A 76 -6.79 -5.91 14.92
N VAL A 77 -7.32 -4.68 14.98
CA VAL A 77 -8.19 -4.12 13.93
C VAL A 77 -7.43 -3.96 12.62
N GLY A 78 -6.19 -3.46 12.65
CA GLY A 78 -5.34 -3.34 11.48
C GLY A 78 -5.01 -4.70 10.86
N MET A 79 -4.71 -5.73 11.67
CA MET A 79 -4.46 -7.10 11.20
C MET A 79 -5.65 -7.68 10.44
N VAL A 80 -6.91 -7.41 10.86
CA VAL A 80 -8.09 -7.84 10.11
C VAL A 80 -8.15 -7.21 8.72
N VAL A 81 -7.78 -5.93 8.58
CA VAL A 81 -7.72 -5.29 7.26
C VAL A 81 -6.68 -5.99 6.39
N MET A 82 -5.47 -6.24 6.91
CA MET A 82 -4.42 -6.94 6.18
C MET A 82 -4.83 -8.38 5.84
N ASN A 83 -5.44 -9.13 6.77
CA ASN A 83 -5.96 -10.46 6.51
C ASN A 83 -6.96 -10.49 5.34
N ARG A 84 -7.78 -9.44 5.21
CA ARG A 84 -8.72 -9.30 4.09
C ARG A 84 -7.97 -9.00 2.79
N VAL A 85 -7.01 -8.08 2.77
CA VAL A 85 -6.19 -7.77 1.59
C VAL A 85 -5.56 -9.02 0.99
N PHE A 86 -5.12 -9.97 1.83
CA PHE A 86 -4.52 -11.22 1.38
C PHE A 86 -5.52 -12.38 1.19
N ASP A 87 -6.80 -12.17 1.45
CA ASP A 87 -7.86 -13.17 1.24
C ASP A 87 -8.59 -12.90 -0.08
N LYS A 88 -8.59 -13.87 -0.99
CA LYS A 88 -9.17 -13.77 -2.34
C LYS A 88 -10.67 -13.39 -2.38
N ARG A 89 -11.36 -13.42 -1.25
CA ARG A 89 -12.78 -13.02 -1.11
C ARG A 89 -12.96 -11.51 -1.01
N TYR A 90 -11.88 -10.77 -0.77
CA TYR A 90 -11.87 -9.33 -0.54
C TYR A 90 -11.03 -8.61 -1.60
N PRO A 91 -11.16 -7.28 -1.69
CA PRO A 91 -10.24 -6.46 -2.49
C PRO A 91 -8.78 -6.63 -2.04
N ASP A 92 -7.85 -6.37 -2.95
CA ASP A 92 -6.41 -6.59 -2.78
C ASP A 92 -5.63 -5.34 -2.35
N THR A 93 -6.33 -4.26 -2.01
CA THR A 93 -5.71 -3.04 -1.45
C THR A 93 -6.36 -2.65 -0.12
N VAL A 94 -5.59 -1.98 0.74
CA VAL A 94 -6.09 -1.50 2.04
C VAL A 94 -7.26 -0.53 1.86
N CYS A 95 -7.12 0.43 0.94
CA CYS A 95 -8.17 1.42 0.68
C CYS A 95 -9.46 0.76 0.19
N ASP A 96 -9.38 -0.19 -0.73
CA ASP A 96 -10.57 -0.87 -1.26
C ASP A 96 -11.25 -1.76 -0.21
N VAL A 97 -10.47 -2.39 0.69
CA VAL A 97 -11.02 -3.12 1.85
C VAL A 97 -11.71 -2.18 2.82
N VAL A 98 -11.08 -1.03 3.13
CA VAL A 98 -11.61 -0.06 4.10
C VAL A 98 -12.87 0.62 3.57
N TYR A 99 -12.87 1.01 2.30
CA TYR A 99 -14.00 1.69 1.68
C TYR A 99 -15.01 0.75 0.98
N GLN A 100 -14.91 -0.55 1.22
CA GLN A 100 -15.84 -1.53 0.65
C GLN A 100 -17.27 -1.23 1.10
N ALA A 101 -18.18 -1.03 0.12
CA ALA A 101 -19.56 -0.63 0.37
C ALA A 101 -20.50 -1.16 -0.70
N HIS A 102 -21.78 -1.32 -0.35
CA HIS A 102 -22.81 -1.40 -1.36
C HIS A 102 -23.05 0.01 -1.94
N VAL A 103 -23.09 0.10 -3.27
CA VAL A 103 -23.28 1.36 -3.97
C VAL A 103 -24.67 1.43 -4.65
N ASN A 104 -25.19 2.64 -4.79
CA ASN A 104 -26.41 2.90 -5.56
C ASN A 104 -26.09 2.97 -7.08
N GLY A 105 -27.13 3.20 -7.89
CA GLY A 105 -26.99 3.29 -9.36
C GLY A 105 -26.06 4.40 -9.86
N ASN A 106 -25.72 5.36 -9.01
CA ASN A 106 -24.77 6.46 -9.33
C ASN A 106 -23.36 6.20 -8.78
N GLY A 107 -23.08 5.01 -8.23
CA GLY A 107 -21.78 4.68 -7.66
C GLY A 107 -21.53 5.20 -6.24
N ASN A 108 -22.48 5.86 -5.60
CA ASN A 108 -22.33 6.37 -4.23
C ASN A 108 -22.63 5.27 -3.18
N PRO A 109 -21.85 5.22 -2.08
CA PRO A 109 -22.12 4.31 -0.97
C PRO A 109 -23.53 4.46 -0.43
N ILE A 110 -24.20 3.34 -0.20
CA ILE A 110 -25.52 3.32 0.43
C ILE A 110 -25.31 3.43 1.95
N ARG A 111 -26.01 4.38 2.57
CA ARG A 111 -25.93 4.65 4.01
C ARG A 111 -26.12 3.37 4.84
N ASN A 112 -25.23 3.15 5.80
CA ASN A 112 -25.18 1.99 6.72
C ASN A 112 -25.03 0.62 6.00
N LYS A 113 -24.49 0.60 4.77
CA LYS A 113 -24.18 -0.62 4.02
C LYS A 113 -22.70 -0.70 3.61
N CYS A 114 -21.82 -0.20 4.47
CA CYS A 114 -20.38 -0.25 4.30
C CYS A 114 -19.78 -1.32 5.20
N GLN A 115 -18.62 -1.84 4.79
CA GLN A 115 -17.87 -2.81 5.57
C GLN A 115 -17.47 -2.24 6.94
N PHE A 116 -17.02 -1.00 6.96
CA PHE A 116 -16.79 -0.20 8.15
C PHE A 116 -17.84 0.90 8.24
N SER A 117 -18.60 0.92 9.32
CA SER A 117 -19.84 1.72 9.42
C SER A 117 -19.59 3.22 9.37
N TRP A 118 -18.43 3.66 9.87
CA TRP A 118 -18.05 5.08 9.90
C TRP A 118 -17.99 5.72 8.51
N TYR A 119 -17.60 4.95 7.48
CA TYR A 119 -17.44 5.45 6.11
C TYR A 119 -18.77 5.93 5.49
N CYS A 120 -19.90 5.35 5.88
CA CYS A 120 -21.18 5.71 5.27
C CYS A 120 -22.31 5.92 6.30
N ASP A 121 -21.99 6.35 7.52
CA ASP A 121 -22.98 6.71 8.55
C ASP A 121 -23.55 8.11 8.36
N GLY A 122 -23.00 8.89 7.42
CA GLY A 122 -23.41 10.24 7.06
C GLY A 122 -22.81 11.33 7.95
N LYS A 123 -21.78 10.99 8.74
CA LYS A 123 -20.96 11.95 9.49
C LYS A 123 -19.68 12.28 8.74
N SER A 124 -18.92 13.22 9.26
CA SER A 124 -17.59 13.54 8.72
C SER A 124 -16.57 12.49 9.14
N ASP A 125 -15.81 11.97 8.16
CA ASP A 125 -14.73 11.03 8.38
C ASP A 125 -13.41 11.71 8.82
N LYS A 126 -13.42 13.05 8.94
CA LYS A 126 -12.22 13.80 9.37
C LYS A 126 -11.91 13.49 10.82
N PRO A 127 -10.68 13.05 11.15
CA PRO A 127 -10.25 12.87 12.53
C PRO A 127 -10.25 14.21 13.27
N LEU A 128 -10.96 14.27 14.38
CA LEU A 128 -11.05 15.50 15.21
C LEU A 128 -10.04 15.47 16.36
N ASP A 129 -9.71 14.30 16.87
CA ASP A 129 -8.68 14.09 17.90
C ASP A 129 -7.34 13.78 17.21
N THR A 130 -6.49 14.80 17.10
CA THR A 130 -5.21 14.71 16.40
C THR A 130 -4.23 13.77 17.11
N VAL A 131 -4.23 13.73 18.43
CA VAL A 131 -3.35 12.85 19.21
C VAL A 131 -3.71 11.38 18.96
N ARG A 132 -4.99 11.03 19.04
CA ARG A 132 -5.46 9.67 18.75
C ARG A 132 -5.26 9.28 17.29
N TYR A 133 -5.34 10.25 16.38
CA TYR A 133 -5.06 9.98 14.97
C TYR A 133 -3.56 9.71 14.71
N GLU A 134 -2.67 10.45 15.37
CA GLU A 134 -1.23 10.18 15.31
C GLU A 134 -0.88 8.80 15.91
N GLU A 135 -1.53 8.38 16.98
CA GLU A 135 -1.40 7.02 17.53
C GLU A 135 -1.84 5.98 16.50
N ALA A 136 -3.01 6.18 15.87
CA ALA A 136 -3.50 5.30 14.82
C ALA A 136 -2.57 5.24 13.60
N GLN A 137 -1.94 6.36 13.21
CA GLN A 137 -0.94 6.38 12.13
C GLN A 137 0.30 5.55 12.48
N ARG A 138 0.82 5.65 13.71
CA ARG A 138 1.97 4.84 14.16
C ARG A 138 1.62 3.35 14.15
N THR A 139 0.45 2.99 14.66
CA THR A 139 -0.03 1.60 14.64
C THR A 139 -0.24 1.10 13.21
N ALA A 140 -0.82 1.92 12.33
CA ALA A 140 -1.03 1.59 10.92
C ALA A 140 0.29 1.30 10.20
N THR A 141 1.30 2.17 10.41
CA THR A 141 2.65 1.96 9.87
C THR A 141 3.23 0.63 10.35
N TRP A 142 3.18 0.39 11.67
CA TRP A 142 3.70 -0.85 12.24
C TRP A 142 3.00 -2.09 11.66
N VAL A 143 1.68 -2.09 11.58
CA VAL A 143 0.91 -3.22 11.03
C VAL A 143 1.26 -3.47 9.57
N MET A 144 1.31 -2.43 8.73
CA MET A 144 1.61 -2.59 7.30
C MET A 144 3.03 -3.06 7.04
N ASP A 145 4.00 -2.57 7.81
CA ASP A 145 5.41 -2.88 7.62
C ASP A 145 5.79 -4.28 8.16
N ASN A 146 5.07 -4.78 9.18
CA ASN A 146 5.41 -6.05 9.84
C ASN A 146 4.41 -7.19 9.54
N TYR A 147 3.41 -6.96 8.69
CA TYR A 147 2.45 -8.01 8.34
C TYR A 147 3.13 -9.17 7.61
N GLY A 148 2.96 -10.38 8.14
CA GLY A 148 3.57 -11.60 7.62
C GLY A 148 4.94 -11.95 8.22
N GLU A 149 5.63 -11.00 8.86
CA GLU A 149 6.86 -11.23 9.62
C GLU A 149 6.56 -11.50 11.09
N GLU A 150 5.62 -10.74 11.65
CA GLU A 150 5.16 -10.90 13.02
C GLU A 150 3.94 -11.82 13.10
N ARG A 151 3.74 -12.38 14.30
CA ARG A 151 2.59 -13.25 14.56
C ARG A 151 1.29 -12.46 14.51
N ASP A 152 0.35 -12.86 13.64
CA ASP A 152 -1.01 -12.34 13.65
C ASP A 152 -1.74 -12.71 14.96
N ILE A 153 -1.91 -11.69 15.82
CA ILE A 153 -2.57 -11.82 17.12
C ILE A 153 -4.05 -12.16 17.01
N THR A 154 -4.65 -11.95 15.83
CA THR A 154 -6.05 -12.29 15.55
C THR A 154 -6.22 -13.72 15.04
N SER A 155 -5.12 -14.43 14.74
CA SER A 155 -5.10 -15.80 14.21
C SER A 155 -5.83 -15.93 12.85
N GLY A 156 -5.62 -14.97 11.96
CA GLY A 156 -6.21 -14.94 10.62
C GLY A 156 -7.65 -14.48 10.58
N ALA A 157 -8.10 -13.69 11.56
CA ALA A 157 -9.47 -13.20 11.58
C ALA A 157 -9.75 -12.22 10.43
N ILE A 158 -10.94 -12.36 9.87
CA ILE A 158 -11.46 -11.49 8.80
C ILE A 158 -12.73 -10.73 9.22
N MET A 159 -13.28 -11.06 10.39
CA MET A 159 -14.47 -10.44 10.96
C MET A 159 -14.25 -10.16 12.44
N TYR A 160 -14.86 -9.10 12.94
CA TYR A 160 -14.91 -8.81 14.36
C TYR A 160 -16.17 -8.00 14.70
N HIS A 161 -16.49 -7.97 15.98
CA HIS A 161 -17.52 -7.10 16.54
C HIS A 161 -17.14 -6.70 17.97
N ALA A 162 -17.70 -5.59 18.44
CA ALA A 162 -17.53 -5.19 19.83
C ALA A 162 -18.13 -6.23 20.79
N SER A 163 -17.44 -6.52 21.89
CA SER A 163 -17.78 -7.62 22.81
C SER A 163 -19.16 -7.49 23.49
N TYR A 164 -19.74 -6.31 23.46
CA TYR A 164 -21.07 -6.03 24.03
C TYR A 164 -22.22 -6.21 23.02
N VAL A 165 -21.94 -6.51 21.73
CA VAL A 165 -22.95 -6.85 20.72
C VAL A 165 -22.91 -8.34 20.38
N ASN A 166 -24.01 -8.86 19.85
CA ASN A 166 -24.10 -10.26 19.42
C ASN A 166 -24.75 -10.32 18.03
N PRO A 167 -23.97 -10.06 16.97
CA PRO A 167 -24.50 -10.04 15.61
C PRO A 167 -24.87 -11.47 15.16
N TYR A 168 -25.93 -11.57 14.35
CA TYR A 168 -26.45 -12.87 13.88
C TYR A 168 -25.42 -13.67 13.08
N TRP A 169 -24.53 -12.97 12.34
CA TRP A 169 -23.51 -13.58 11.51
C TRP A 169 -22.40 -14.27 12.32
N ALA A 170 -22.16 -13.86 13.58
CA ALA A 170 -21.08 -14.42 14.41
C ALA A 170 -21.19 -15.96 14.59
N LYS A 171 -22.41 -16.51 14.49
CA LYS A 171 -22.64 -17.97 14.57
C LYS A 171 -22.15 -18.74 13.33
N ALA A 172 -21.93 -18.05 12.21
CA ALA A 172 -21.46 -18.64 10.96
C ALA A 172 -19.94 -18.71 10.83
N TYR A 173 -19.21 -18.11 11.77
CA TYR A 173 -17.76 -18.01 11.78
C TYR A 173 -17.15 -18.63 13.02
N SER A 174 -15.93 -19.14 12.90
CA SER A 174 -15.16 -19.65 14.03
C SER A 174 -14.52 -18.51 14.80
N LYS A 175 -14.77 -18.42 16.10
CA LYS A 175 -14.11 -17.46 16.97
C LYS A 175 -12.63 -17.80 17.07
N THR A 176 -11.74 -16.81 16.84
CA THR A 176 -10.29 -16.98 16.88
C THR A 176 -9.67 -16.38 18.15
N SER A 177 -10.04 -15.16 18.49
CA SER A 177 -9.49 -14.44 19.64
C SER A 177 -10.50 -13.48 20.25
N ARG A 178 -10.17 -13.01 21.45
CA ARG A 178 -10.80 -11.85 22.10
C ARG A 178 -9.68 -10.93 22.55
N ILE A 179 -9.67 -9.71 22.02
CA ILE A 179 -8.66 -8.71 22.33
C ILE A 179 -9.42 -7.44 22.70
N GLU A 180 -9.21 -6.98 23.91
CA GLU A 180 -9.84 -5.80 24.49
C GLU A 180 -11.37 -5.76 24.29
N SER A 181 -11.85 -4.71 23.57
CA SER A 181 -13.27 -4.48 23.34
C SER A 181 -13.84 -5.35 22.22
N HIS A 182 -13.03 -6.18 21.52
CA HIS A 182 -13.43 -6.89 20.31
C HIS A 182 -13.34 -8.41 20.41
N ILE A 183 -14.23 -9.10 19.70
CA ILE A 183 -14.21 -10.55 19.47
C ILE A 183 -13.98 -10.79 17.98
N PHE A 184 -12.99 -11.61 17.64
CA PHE A 184 -12.48 -11.86 16.30
C PHE A 184 -12.87 -13.23 15.77
N TYR A 185 -13.09 -13.34 14.44
CA TYR A 185 -13.63 -14.54 13.78
C TYR A 185 -12.99 -14.76 12.40
N LYS A 186 -12.93 -16.07 12.04
CA LYS A 186 -12.43 -16.52 10.73
C LYS A 186 -13.42 -17.43 10.04
#